data_a2dca189960424fa80c21276822c3229
#
_entry.id   a2dca189960424fa80c21276822c3229
#
_cell.length_a   1.000
_cell.length_b   1.000
_cell.length_c   1.000
_cell.angle_alpha   90.00
_cell.angle_beta   90.00
_cell.angle_gamma   90.00
#
_symmetry.space_group_name_H-M   'P 1'
#
loop_
_entity.id
_entity.type
_entity.pdbx_description
1 polymer ?
#
loop_
_entity_poly.entity_id
_entity_poly.type
_entity_poly.pdbx_seq_one_letter_code
_entity_poly.pdbx_strand_id
1 'polypeptide(L)'
;MFFSRRFFPFFMTFFFGAFNDNLFRNALVIMISYQSGLPPDEANARSFIAMGLLMLPYFPFSATAGQLADKFPRHTLFRAYKVMEFCLMVPVLFAFLRGSIWPLLALLFFMGTQSALFSPLKYAYIPQMLEERELLRGNAYVNAGTYVAVIFGAVLGNYLITVPHGRLLTGAVILLMAAIGLCGAFLIPRMPAEAPSLKIDPNLFRASWDVLKSVFRDGILTHCVLGLSTFWMTAALYVSLLAGFCKDILHAQPHLVPIFYLLFSAGVAIGSVLCQTIGNRRPVMPLVSPALVLMAIFTFDLFFAARSWSLVPDDPDALFSIAELVRHPSLWRISADLVLLAACGGFYSVPLNALLQHKADPEQVARAIAANNIVNSFAIALGAVATAQLMARGIIGTVGVFVLVAAVNFLTALYLLPLRKERLPRK
;
A
#
# COMPACT_ATOMS: atom_id res chain seq x y z
N MET A 1 26.19 -3.14 -11.52
CA MET A 1 25.22 -3.97 -10.82
C MET A 1 23.80 -3.81 -11.41
N PHE A 2 23.18 -2.60 -11.45
CA PHE A 2 21.78 -2.44 -11.87
C PHE A 2 21.46 -3.08 -13.24
N PHE A 3 22.23 -2.78 -14.29
CA PHE A 3 22.05 -3.35 -15.64
C PHE A 3 22.72 -4.73 -15.84
N SER A 4 23.08 -5.42 -14.76
CA SER A 4 23.65 -6.77 -14.90
C SER A 4 22.58 -7.79 -15.31
N ARG A 5 23.02 -8.85 -16.03
CA ARG A 5 22.14 -9.99 -16.39
C ARG A 5 21.50 -10.69 -15.19
N ARG A 6 22.07 -10.51 -13.98
CA ARG A 6 21.53 -11.08 -12.74
C ARG A 6 20.41 -10.21 -12.17
N PHE A 7 20.61 -8.87 -12.10
CA PHE A 7 19.71 -7.96 -11.37
C PHE A 7 18.61 -7.36 -12.22
N PHE A 8 18.91 -6.92 -13.45
CA PHE A 8 17.95 -6.19 -14.28
C PHE A 8 16.67 -6.98 -14.64
N PRO A 9 16.73 -8.29 -15.04
CA PRO A 9 15.52 -9.08 -15.28
C PRO A 9 14.66 -9.24 -14.02
N PHE A 10 15.29 -9.45 -12.87
CA PHE A 10 14.59 -9.49 -11.59
C PHE A 10 13.94 -8.14 -11.24
N PHE A 11 14.66 -7.04 -11.45
CA PHE A 11 14.11 -5.69 -11.27
C PHE A 11 12.87 -5.46 -12.14
N MET A 12 12.93 -5.75 -13.42
CA MET A 12 11.77 -5.65 -14.32
C MET A 12 10.60 -6.49 -13.82
N THR A 13 10.86 -7.71 -13.37
CA THR A 13 9.83 -8.65 -12.94
C THR A 13 9.02 -8.12 -11.75
N PHE A 14 9.66 -7.58 -10.71
CA PHE A 14 8.94 -7.07 -9.55
C PHE A 14 8.42 -5.64 -9.76
N PHE A 15 9.16 -4.80 -10.51
CA PHE A 15 8.76 -3.42 -10.78
C PHE A 15 7.44 -3.37 -11.53
N PHE A 16 7.35 -4.07 -12.66
CA PHE A 16 6.13 -4.08 -13.45
C PHE A 16 4.97 -4.81 -12.78
N GLY A 17 5.24 -5.76 -11.88
CA GLY A 17 4.20 -6.34 -11.03
C GLY A 17 3.62 -5.32 -10.04
N ALA A 18 4.47 -4.66 -9.25
CA ALA A 18 4.02 -3.65 -8.30
C ALA A 18 3.34 -2.45 -8.99
N PHE A 19 3.85 -2.06 -10.16
CA PHE A 19 3.26 -1.04 -11.01
C PHE A 19 1.85 -1.45 -11.44
N ASN A 20 1.69 -2.69 -11.92
CA ASN A 20 0.45 -3.23 -12.44
C ASN A 20 -0.63 -3.37 -11.36
N ASP A 21 -0.25 -3.85 -10.15
CA ASP A 21 -1.13 -3.93 -8.99
C ASP A 21 -1.77 -2.57 -8.67
N ASN A 22 -0.94 -1.52 -8.67
CA ASN A 22 -1.40 -0.18 -8.33
C ASN A 22 -2.15 0.49 -9.49
N LEU A 23 -1.75 0.26 -10.73
CA LEU A 23 -2.47 0.75 -11.90
C LEU A 23 -3.90 0.18 -11.95
N PHE A 24 -4.04 -1.14 -11.83
CA PHE A 24 -5.35 -1.80 -11.85
C PHE A 24 -6.24 -1.30 -10.72
N ARG A 25 -5.75 -1.35 -9.47
CA ARG A 25 -6.55 -0.94 -8.31
C ARG A 25 -7.02 0.52 -8.43
N ASN A 26 -6.12 1.43 -8.79
CA ASN A 26 -6.45 2.85 -8.84
C ASN A 26 -7.39 3.18 -10.02
N ALA A 27 -7.19 2.58 -11.18
CA ALA A 27 -8.13 2.70 -12.29
C ALA A 27 -9.52 2.19 -11.92
N LEU A 28 -9.61 1.06 -11.20
CA LEU A 28 -10.89 0.54 -10.71
C LEU A 28 -11.55 1.50 -9.72
N VAL A 29 -10.80 2.08 -8.78
CA VAL A 29 -11.33 3.05 -7.81
C VAL A 29 -11.88 4.29 -8.51
N ILE A 30 -11.15 4.84 -9.49
CA ILE A 30 -11.67 5.98 -10.28
C ILE A 30 -12.92 5.58 -11.08
N MET A 31 -12.93 4.40 -11.70
CA MET A 31 -14.11 3.91 -12.41
C MET A 31 -15.33 3.76 -11.49
N ILE A 32 -15.14 3.25 -10.27
CA ILE A 32 -16.18 3.16 -9.25
C ILE A 32 -16.67 4.55 -8.84
N SER A 33 -15.77 5.48 -8.54
CA SER A 33 -16.13 6.79 -8.02
C SER A 33 -16.76 7.70 -9.06
N TYR A 34 -16.25 7.68 -10.31
CA TYR A 34 -16.65 8.67 -11.34
C TYR A 34 -17.52 8.12 -12.47
N GLN A 35 -17.49 6.81 -12.74
CA GLN A 35 -18.15 6.24 -13.93
C GLN A 35 -19.25 5.22 -13.61
N SER A 36 -19.49 4.91 -12.34
CA SER A 36 -20.45 3.85 -11.97
C SER A 36 -21.89 4.32 -11.85
N GLY A 37 -22.13 5.62 -11.67
CA GLY A 37 -23.48 6.15 -11.36
C GLY A 37 -24.01 5.76 -9.98
N LEU A 38 -23.17 5.19 -9.11
CA LEU A 38 -23.56 4.79 -7.76
C LEU A 38 -23.68 5.99 -6.82
N PRO A 39 -24.53 5.89 -5.79
CA PRO A 39 -24.53 6.86 -4.70
C PRO A 39 -23.13 7.00 -4.05
N PRO A 40 -22.74 8.19 -3.55
CA PRO A 40 -21.42 8.45 -3.02
C PRO A 40 -20.96 7.44 -1.96
N ASP A 41 -21.79 7.16 -0.96
CA ASP A 41 -21.44 6.24 0.12
C ASP A 41 -21.24 4.80 -0.38
N GLU A 42 -22.02 4.35 -1.37
CA GLU A 42 -21.86 3.03 -1.97
C GLU A 42 -20.60 2.94 -2.84
N ALA A 43 -20.30 3.97 -3.63
CA ALA A 43 -19.08 4.05 -4.42
C ALA A 43 -17.82 4.04 -3.53
N ASN A 44 -17.84 4.81 -2.44
CA ASN A 44 -16.78 4.84 -1.47
C ASN A 44 -16.63 3.50 -0.73
N ALA A 45 -17.75 2.89 -0.30
CA ALA A 45 -17.73 1.55 0.31
C ALA A 45 -17.10 0.51 -0.61
N ARG A 46 -17.43 0.50 -1.91
CA ARG A 46 -16.81 -0.40 -2.91
C ARG A 46 -15.33 -0.11 -3.12
N SER A 47 -14.90 1.14 -3.04
CA SER A 47 -13.49 1.52 -3.11
C SER A 47 -12.69 0.97 -1.92
N PHE A 48 -13.25 0.99 -0.72
CA PHE A 48 -12.65 0.34 0.45
C PHE A 48 -12.65 -1.19 0.32
N ILE A 49 -13.73 -1.79 -0.20
CA ILE A 49 -13.77 -3.23 -0.48
C ILE A 49 -12.68 -3.63 -1.46
N ALA A 50 -12.41 -2.84 -2.51
CA ALA A 50 -11.33 -3.10 -3.45
C ALA A 50 -9.96 -3.17 -2.75
N MET A 51 -9.69 -2.26 -1.80
CA MET A 51 -8.46 -2.30 -0.99
C MET A 51 -8.41 -3.55 -0.10
N GLY A 52 -9.52 -3.87 0.56
CA GLY A 52 -9.62 -5.06 1.42
C GLY A 52 -9.37 -6.35 0.63
N LEU A 53 -10.01 -6.50 -0.54
CA LEU A 53 -9.86 -7.68 -1.41
C LEU A 53 -8.43 -7.86 -1.93
N LEU A 54 -7.72 -6.78 -2.23
CA LEU A 54 -6.31 -6.85 -2.64
C LEU A 54 -5.41 -7.35 -1.50
N MET A 55 -5.68 -6.91 -0.25
CA MET A 55 -4.82 -7.20 0.90
C MET A 55 -5.19 -8.50 1.64
N LEU A 56 -6.44 -8.92 1.58
CA LEU A 56 -6.93 -10.09 2.31
C LEU A 56 -6.11 -11.38 2.05
N PRO A 57 -5.69 -11.70 0.81
CA PRO A 57 -4.92 -12.89 0.53
C PRO A 57 -3.54 -12.96 1.21
N TYR A 58 -2.96 -11.80 1.54
CA TYR A 58 -1.65 -11.79 2.20
C TYR A 58 -1.67 -12.49 3.56
N PHE A 59 -2.79 -12.42 4.28
CA PHE A 59 -2.92 -13.05 5.58
C PHE A 59 -2.74 -14.59 5.52
N PRO A 60 -3.50 -15.37 4.71
CA PRO A 60 -3.36 -16.81 4.65
C PRO A 60 -2.16 -17.27 3.82
N PHE A 61 -1.76 -16.56 2.76
CA PHE A 61 -0.80 -17.07 1.79
C PHE A 61 0.66 -16.68 2.06
N SER A 62 0.96 -15.63 2.85
CA SER A 62 2.35 -15.14 3.03
C SER A 62 3.30 -16.18 3.63
N ALA A 63 2.86 -16.94 4.65
CA ALA A 63 3.70 -17.95 5.28
C ALA A 63 3.98 -19.13 4.34
N THR A 64 2.96 -19.61 3.64
CA THR A 64 3.10 -20.70 2.65
C THR A 64 3.94 -20.27 1.45
N ALA A 65 3.83 -18.99 1.02
CA ALA A 65 4.65 -18.44 -0.03
C ALA A 65 6.15 -18.47 0.33
N GLY A 66 6.50 -18.23 1.60
CA GLY A 66 7.87 -18.42 2.11
C GLY A 66 8.35 -19.86 1.97
N GLN A 67 7.54 -20.83 2.43
CA GLN A 67 7.87 -22.26 2.32
C GLN A 67 8.03 -22.72 0.85
N LEU A 68 7.19 -22.21 -0.04
CA LEU A 68 7.32 -22.47 -1.49
C LEU A 68 8.62 -21.90 -2.05
N ALA A 69 9.00 -20.68 -1.65
CA ALA A 69 10.22 -20.02 -2.10
C ALA A 69 11.50 -20.75 -1.64
N ASP A 70 11.46 -21.46 -0.51
CA ASP A 70 12.58 -22.25 -0.01
C ASP A 70 12.64 -23.64 -0.67
N LYS A 71 11.48 -24.27 -0.89
CA LYS A 71 11.38 -25.63 -1.43
C LYS A 71 11.66 -25.73 -2.92
N PHE A 72 11.18 -24.78 -3.69
CA PHE A 72 11.27 -24.82 -5.16
C PHE A 72 12.32 -23.85 -5.71
N PRO A 73 12.93 -24.16 -6.89
CA PRO A 73 13.83 -23.22 -7.54
C PRO A 73 13.14 -21.86 -7.80
N ARG A 74 13.69 -20.79 -7.27
CA ARG A 74 13.05 -19.47 -7.28
C ARG A 74 12.77 -18.93 -8.68
N HIS A 75 13.65 -19.22 -9.66
CA HIS A 75 13.42 -18.83 -11.05
C HIS A 75 12.16 -19.50 -11.66
N THR A 76 11.84 -20.73 -11.24
CA THR A 76 10.62 -21.43 -11.69
C THR A 76 9.37 -20.78 -11.08
N LEU A 77 9.43 -20.41 -9.79
CA LEU A 77 8.33 -19.71 -9.12
C LEU A 77 8.09 -18.32 -9.71
N PHE A 78 9.16 -17.56 -10.03
CA PHE A 78 9.01 -16.27 -10.73
C PHE A 78 8.25 -16.43 -12.04
N ARG A 79 8.61 -17.42 -12.85
CA ARG A 79 7.91 -17.71 -14.11
C ARG A 79 6.47 -18.12 -13.89
N ALA A 80 6.20 -19.02 -12.95
CA ALA A 80 4.85 -19.51 -12.65
C ALA A 80 3.94 -18.35 -12.19
N TYR A 81 4.41 -17.51 -11.26
CA TYR A 81 3.62 -16.41 -10.75
C TYR A 81 3.41 -15.31 -11.79
N LYS A 82 4.37 -15.09 -12.70
CA LYS A 82 4.20 -14.12 -13.78
C LYS A 82 3.32 -14.64 -14.92
N VAL A 83 3.34 -15.95 -15.21
CA VAL A 83 2.34 -16.57 -16.10
C VAL A 83 0.93 -16.43 -15.49
N MET A 84 0.77 -16.72 -14.20
CA MET A 84 -0.50 -16.53 -13.49
C MET A 84 -0.98 -15.08 -13.58
N GLU A 85 -0.11 -14.10 -13.32
CA GLU A 85 -0.43 -12.66 -13.45
C GLU A 85 -0.89 -12.32 -14.87
N PHE A 86 -0.12 -12.73 -15.89
CA PHE A 86 -0.48 -12.46 -17.27
C PHE A 86 -1.83 -13.08 -17.65
N CYS A 87 -2.08 -14.32 -17.27
CA CYS A 87 -3.37 -14.98 -17.51
C CYS A 87 -4.54 -14.27 -16.79
N LEU A 88 -4.31 -13.68 -15.60
CA LEU A 88 -5.30 -12.89 -14.89
C LEU A 88 -5.58 -11.54 -15.59
N MET A 89 -4.58 -10.93 -16.23
CA MET A 89 -4.76 -9.63 -16.87
C MET A 89 -5.59 -9.70 -18.16
N VAL A 90 -5.70 -10.87 -18.79
CA VAL A 90 -6.58 -11.06 -19.95
C VAL A 90 -8.06 -10.82 -19.60
N PRO A 91 -8.66 -11.54 -18.63
CA PRO A 91 -10.04 -11.24 -18.21
C PRO A 91 -10.19 -9.84 -17.57
N VAL A 92 -9.14 -9.26 -16.96
CA VAL A 92 -9.17 -7.88 -16.46
C VAL A 92 -9.40 -6.89 -17.61
N LEU A 93 -8.73 -7.04 -18.76
CA LEU A 93 -8.96 -6.22 -19.94
C LEU A 93 -10.44 -6.27 -20.39
N PHE A 94 -11.00 -7.47 -20.51
CA PHE A 94 -12.42 -7.63 -20.92
C PHE A 94 -13.40 -7.07 -19.88
N ALA A 95 -13.09 -7.20 -18.60
CA ALA A 95 -13.93 -6.66 -17.53
C ALA A 95 -13.91 -5.11 -17.52
N PHE A 96 -12.76 -4.47 -17.79
CA PHE A 96 -12.68 -3.02 -18.00
C PHE A 96 -13.49 -2.58 -19.22
N LEU A 97 -13.35 -3.27 -20.35
CA LEU A 97 -14.10 -2.95 -21.57
C LEU A 97 -15.61 -2.96 -21.32
N ARG A 98 -16.10 -3.95 -20.57
CA ARG A 98 -17.52 -4.05 -20.20
C ARG A 98 -17.96 -3.08 -19.10
N GLY A 99 -17.00 -2.45 -18.40
CA GLY A 99 -17.28 -1.59 -17.24
C GLY A 99 -17.87 -2.35 -16.04
N SER A 100 -17.59 -3.65 -15.93
CA SER A 100 -18.22 -4.52 -14.93
C SER A 100 -17.42 -4.52 -13.63
N ILE A 101 -17.94 -3.87 -12.59
CA ILE A 101 -17.25 -3.68 -11.30
C ILE A 101 -17.05 -5.00 -10.56
N TRP A 102 -18.06 -5.87 -10.44
CA TRP A 102 -17.98 -7.11 -9.68
C TRP A 102 -16.92 -8.09 -10.19
N PRO A 103 -16.82 -8.36 -11.50
CA PRO A 103 -15.72 -9.15 -12.04
C PRO A 103 -14.35 -8.54 -11.76
N LEU A 104 -14.21 -7.19 -11.86
CA LEU A 104 -12.95 -6.51 -11.54
C LEU A 104 -12.57 -6.66 -10.06
N LEU A 105 -13.52 -6.56 -9.14
CA LEU A 105 -13.28 -6.81 -7.70
C LEU A 105 -12.84 -8.26 -7.44
N ALA A 106 -13.47 -9.24 -8.08
CA ALA A 106 -13.08 -10.64 -7.97
C ALA A 106 -11.66 -10.87 -8.53
N LEU A 107 -11.34 -10.30 -9.70
CA LEU A 107 -10.02 -10.39 -10.30
C LEU A 107 -8.95 -9.68 -9.47
N LEU A 108 -9.30 -8.60 -8.78
CA LEU A 108 -8.42 -7.90 -7.85
C LEU A 108 -8.04 -8.78 -6.66
N PHE A 109 -8.97 -9.60 -6.13
CA PHE A 109 -8.67 -10.60 -5.11
C PHE A 109 -7.67 -11.65 -5.59
N PHE A 110 -7.84 -12.19 -6.80
CA PHE A 110 -6.89 -13.15 -7.38
C PHE A 110 -5.54 -12.52 -7.66
N MET A 111 -5.50 -11.25 -8.07
CA MET A 111 -4.26 -10.51 -8.20
C MET A 111 -3.56 -10.30 -6.84
N GLY A 112 -4.31 -9.95 -5.79
CA GLY A 112 -3.80 -9.91 -4.43
C GLY A 112 -3.22 -11.26 -3.97
N THR A 113 -3.84 -12.37 -4.36
CA THR A 113 -3.32 -13.73 -4.09
C THR A 113 -1.97 -13.96 -4.78
N GLN A 114 -1.87 -13.59 -6.06
CA GLN A 114 -0.61 -13.70 -6.81
C GLN A 114 0.48 -12.83 -6.18
N SER A 115 0.16 -11.59 -5.80
CA SER A 115 1.10 -10.67 -5.17
C SER A 115 1.54 -11.13 -3.77
N ALA A 116 0.65 -11.76 -3.00
CA ALA A 116 0.97 -12.37 -1.72
C ALA A 116 1.96 -13.54 -1.85
N LEU A 117 1.79 -14.37 -2.88
CA LEU A 117 2.72 -15.46 -3.20
C LEU A 117 4.08 -14.95 -3.70
N PHE A 118 4.09 -13.85 -4.45
CA PHE A 118 5.28 -13.25 -5.03
C PHE A 118 6.16 -12.50 -4.01
N SER A 119 5.55 -11.89 -3.00
CA SER A 119 6.24 -10.97 -2.08
C SER A 119 7.40 -11.61 -1.31
N PRO A 120 7.27 -12.78 -0.64
CA PRO A 120 8.39 -13.43 0.04
C PRO A 120 9.48 -13.90 -0.93
N LEU A 121 9.10 -14.38 -2.11
CA LEU A 121 10.01 -14.83 -3.16
C LEU A 121 10.96 -13.70 -3.57
N LYS A 122 10.44 -12.46 -3.71
CA LYS A 122 11.21 -11.27 -4.08
C LYS A 122 12.37 -11.02 -3.10
N TYR A 123 12.10 -11.05 -1.80
CA TYR A 123 13.11 -10.78 -0.79
C TYR A 123 14.07 -11.96 -0.57
N ALA A 124 13.58 -13.18 -0.67
CA ALA A 124 14.40 -14.38 -0.57
C ALA A 124 15.45 -14.47 -1.70
N TYR A 125 15.12 -14.02 -2.92
CA TYR A 125 16.00 -14.11 -4.07
C TYR A 125 17.23 -13.17 -4.00
N ILE A 126 17.12 -12.04 -3.31
CA ILE A 126 18.18 -11.02 -3.23
C ILE A 126 19.50 -11.59 -2.72
N PRO A 127 19.57 -12.30 -1.56
CA PRO A 127 20.83 -12.85 -1.05
C PRO A 127 21.38 -14.01 -1.89
N GLN A 128 20.57 -14.72 -2.67
CA GLN A 128 21.08 -15.73 -3.60
C GLN A 128 21.75 -15.14 -4.85
N MET A 129 21.27 -13.97 -5.27
CA MET A 129 21.70 -13.34 -6.52
C MET A 129 22.91 -12.42 -6.33
N LEU A 130 23.03 -11.77 -5.17
CA LEU A 130 24.00 -10.72 -4.88
C LEU A 130 25.06 -11.19 -3.88
N GLU A 131 26.28 -10.67 -4.05
CA GLU A 131 27.33 -10.82 -3.07
C GLU A 131 27.00 -10.00 -1.80
N GLU A 132 27.53 -10.40 -0.65
CA GLU A 132 27.28 -9.76 0.64
C GLU A 132 27.50 -8.23 0.61
N ARG A 133 28.58 -7.78 -0.05
CA ARG A 133 28.88 -6.35 -0.26
C ARG A 133 27.90 -5.60 -1.15
N GLU A 134 27.10 -6.31 -1.96
CA GLU A 134 26.11 -5.74 -2.87
C GLU A 134 24.69 -5.71 -2.25
N LEU A 135 24.46 -6.47 -1.16
CA LEU A 135 23.12 -6.66 -0.56
C LEU A 135 22.45 -5.33 -0.16
N LEU A 136 23.20 -4.43 0.49
CA LEU A 136 22.66 -3.13 0.92
C LEU A 136 22.17 -2.32 -0.29
N ARG A 137 23.00 -2.25 -1.34
CA ARG A 137 22.67 -1.53 -2.57
C ARG A 137 21.52 -2.19 -3.34
N GLY A 138 21.49 -3.54 -3.38
CA GLY A 138 20.40 -4.30 -3.99
C GLY A 138 19.05 -4.07 -3.34
N ASN A 139 19.01 -4.15 -2.01
CA ASN A 139 17.79 -3.84 -1.24
C ASN A 139 17.34 -2.39 -1.42
N ALA A 140 18.27 -1.43 -1.48
CA ALA A 140 17.94 -0.03 -1.74
C ALA A 140 17.28 0.15 -3.13
N TYR A 141 17.80 -0.51 -4.18
CA TYR A 141 17.18 -0.47 -5.50
C TYR A 141 15.81 -1.15 -5.54
N VAL A 142 15.63 -2.26 -4.81
CA VAL A 142 14.34 -2.95 -4.73
C VAL A 142 13.30 -2.08 -4.03
N ASN A 143 13.65 -1.45 -2.91
CA ASN A 143 12.73 -0.57 -2.20
C ASN A 143 12.39 0.67 -3.02
N ALA A 144 13.40 1.38 -3.55
CA ALA A 144 13.18 2.55 -4.40
C ALA A 144 12.33 2.21 -5.63
N GLY A 145 12.67 1.11 -6.34
CA GLY A 145 11.90 0.64 -7.48
C GLY A 145 10.46 0.29 -7.13
N THR A 146 10.23 -0.32 -5.97
CA THR A 146 8.86 -0.61 -5.51
C THR A 146 8.07 0.67 -5.26
N TYR A 147 8.62 1.67 -4.56
CA TYR A 147 7.93 2.95 -4.33
C TYR A 147 7.64 3.70 -5.64
N VAL A 148 8.62 3.74 -6.55
CA VAL A 148 8.44 4.36 -7.87
C VAL A 148 7.33 3.64 -8.65
N ALA A 149 7.33 2.31 -8.66
CA ALA A 149 6.30 1.51 -9.33
C ALA A 149 4.90 1.77 -8.74
N VAL A 150 4.78 1.83 -7.41
CA VAL A 150 3.51 2.12 -6.71
C VAL A 150 2.97 3.50 -7.10
N ILE A 151 3.81 4.54 -7.04
CA ILE A 151 3.39 5.92 -7.33
C ILE A 151 3.01 6.07 -8.81
N PHE A 152 3.88 5.66 -9.73
CA PHE A 152 3.61 5.80 -11.16
C PHE A 152 2.46 4.92 -11.63
N GLY A 153 2.33 3.69 -11.08
CA GLY A 153 1.18 2.83 -11.35
C GLY A 153 -0.12 3.47 -10.90
N ALA A 154 -0.16 4.05 -9.71
CA ALA A 154 -1.35 4.74 -9.18
C ALA A 154 -1.71 5.98 -10.02
N VAL A 155 -0.72 6.84 -10.31
CA VAL A 155 -0.94 8.06 -11.11
C VAL A 155 -1.43 7.71 -12.51
N LEU A 156 -0.76 6.74 -13.17
CA LEU A 156 -1.15 6.33 -14.51
C LEU A 156 -2.52 5.65 -14.53
N GLY A 157 -2.83 4.80 -13.55
CA GLY A 157 -4.14 4.16 -13.43
C GLY A 157 -5.27 5.17 -13.26
N ASN A 158 -5.07 6.17 -12.40
CA ASN A 158 -6.02 7.26 -12.23
C ASN A 158 -6.22 8.08 -13.50
N TYR A 159 -5.16 8.31 -14.27
CA TYR A 159 -5.20 9.11 -15.49
C TYR A 159 -5.81 8.34 -16.68
N LEU A 160 -5.31 7.13 -16.97
CA LEU A 160 -5.71 6.38 -18.16
C LEU A 160 -7.21 6.09 -18.24
N ILE A 161 -7.86 5.80 -17.11
CA ILE A 161 -9.28 5.46 -17.09
C ILE A 161 -10.18 6.68 -17.44
N THR A 162 -9.65 7.91 -17.36
CA THR A 162 -10.40 9.16 -17.56
C THR A 162 -10.30 9.72 -18.98
N VAL A 163 -9.34 9.26 -19.78
CA VAL A 163 -9.19 9.74 -21.17
C VAL A 163 -10.16 9.04 -22.12
N PRO A 164 -10.37 9.58 -23.34
CA PRO A 164 -11.17 8.88 -24.37
C PRO A 164 -10.66 7.45 -24.60
N HIS A 165 -11.60 6.51 -24.68
CA HIS A 165 -11.29 5.05 -24.72
C HIS A 165 -10.51 4.53 -23.50
N GLY A 166 -10.59 5.21 -22.35
CA GLY A 166 -9.79 4.94 -21.14
C GLY A 166 -9.89 3.51 -20.64
N ARG A 167 -11.06 2.85 -20.73
CA ARG A 167 -11.24 1.44 -20.35
C ARG A 167 -10.38 0.49 -21.18
N LEU A 168 -10.32 0.70 -22.51
CA LEU A 168 -9.47 -0.07 -23.41
C LEU A 168 -8.00 0.20 -23.12
N LEU A 169 -7.61 1.48 -23.02
CA LEU A 169 -6.23 1.88 -22.76
C LEU A 169 -5.73 1.33 -21.41
N THR A 170 -6.53 1.44 -20.36
CA THR A 170 -6.19 0.89 -19.04
C THR A 170 -5.96 -0.61 -19.12
N GLY A 171 -6.89 -1.38 -19.69
CA GLY A 171 -6.76 -2.82 -19.81
C GLY A 171 -5.58 -3.24 -20.70
N ALA A 172 -5.33 -2.52 -21.81
CA ALA A 172 -4.21 -2.79 -22.71
C ALA A 172 -2.85 -2.51 -22.03
N VAL A 173 -2.73 -1.41 -21.28
CA VAL A 173 -1.51 -1.07 -20.55
C VAL A 173 -1.25 -2.09 -19.43
N ILE A 174 -2.29 -2.49 -18.68
CA ILE A 174 -2.21 -3.56 -17.65
C ILE A 174 -1.65 -4.85 -18.28
N LEU A 175 -2.19 -5.28 -19.40
CA LEU A 175 -1.75 -6.49 -20.10
C LEU A 175 -0.31 -6.35 -20.62
N LEU A 176 0.06 -5.18 -21.17
CA LEU A 176 1.41 -4.88 -21.62
C LEU A 176 2.42 -4.93 -20.46
N MET A 177 2.11 -4.32 -19.33
CA MET A 177 2.99 -4.34 -18.16
C MET A 177 3.18 -5.76 -17.61
N ALA A 178 2.11 -6.57 -17.58
CA ALA A 178 2.19 -7.98 -17.24
C ALA A 178 3.08 -8.77 -18.22
N ALA A 179 2.98 -8.51 -19.53
CA ALA A 179 3.82 -9.12 -20.54
C ALA A 179 5.30 -8.76 -20.35
N ILE A 180 5.62 -7.50 -20.08
CA ILE A 180 6.99 -7.05 -19.81
C ILE A 180 7.55 -7.72 -18.55
N GLY A 181 6.77 -7.77 -17.47
CA GLY A 181 7.13 -8.47 -16.23
C GLY A 181 7.36 -9.97 -16.44
N LEU A 182 6.54 -10.61 -17.27
CA LEU A 182 6.68 -12.01 -17.67
C LEU A 182 7.97 -12.25 -18.49
N CYS A 183 8.26 -11.39 -19.47
CA CYS A 183 9.53 -11.45 -20.22
C CYS A 183 10.73 -11.34 -19.27
N GLY A 184 10.68 -10.41 -18.29
CA GLY A 184 11.69 -10.31 -17.25
C GLY A 184 11.88 -11.62 -16.49
N ALA A 185 10.81 -12.28 -16.07
CA ALA A 185 10.86 -13.54 -15.31
C ALA A 185 11.51 -14.70 -16.10
N PHE A 186 11.34 -14.75 -17.43
CA PHE A 186 12.00 -15.76 -18.25
C PHE A 186 13.51 -15.52 -18.41
N LEU A 187 13.96 -14.28 -18.25
CA LEU A 187 15.37 -13.90 -18.32
C LEU A 187 16.11 -14.08 -16.98
N ILE A 188 15.40 -14.38 -15.88
CA ILE A 188 16.00 -14.65 -14.56
C ILE A 188 16.88 -15.90 -14.65
N PRO A 189 18.16 -15.84 -14.20
CA PRO A 189 19.07 -16.99 -14.21
C PRO A 189 18.54 -18.15 -13.37
N ARG A 190 18.89 -19.37 -13.81
CA ARG A 190 18.54 -20.59 -13.08
C ARG A 190 19.37 -20.68 -11.80
N MET A 191 18.72 -20.91 -10.67
CA MET A 191 19.34 -21.16 -9.38
C MET A 191 18.72 -22.39 -8.72
N PRO A 192 19.48 -23.16 -7.93
CA PRO A 192 18.95 -24.31 -7.21
C PRO A 192 17.97 -23.87 -6.12
N ALA A 193 17.14 -24.79 -5.64
CA ALA A 193 16.30 -24.60 -4.47
C ALA A 193 17.17 -24.60 -3.20
N GLU A 194 16.78 -23.85 -2.18
CA GLU A 194 17.53 -23.74 -0.92
C GLU A 194 17.30 -24.93 -0.01
N ALA A 195 16.05 -25.38 0.10
CA ALA A 195 15.65 -26.52 0.93
C ALA A 195 14.71 -27.48 0.19
N PRO A 196 15.19 -28.26 -0.81
CA PRO A 196 14.34 -29.16 -1.62
C PRO A 196 13.59 -30.21 -0.81
N SER A 197 14.13 -30.62 0.34
CA SER A 197 13.53 -31.63 1.22
C SER A 197 12.47 -31.06 2.18
N LEU A 198 12.24 -29.74 2.17
CA LEU A 198 11.26 -29.09 3.04
C LEU A 198 9.86 -29.66 2.80
N LYS A 199 9.21 -30.09 3.87
CA LYS A 199 7.79 -30.49 3.83
C LYS A 199 6.95 -29.24 4.03
N ILE A 200 6.13 -28.90 3.03
CA ILE A 200 5.21 -27.76 3.11
C ILE A 200 4.10 -28.14 4.10
N ASP A 201 3.84 -27.26 5.07
CA ASP A 201 2.67 -27.41 5.92
C ASP A 201 1.42 -27.04 5.10
N PRO A 202 0.47 -27.96 4.88
CA PRO A 202 -0.73 -27.67 4.13
C PRO A 202 -1.67 -26.70 4.88
N ASN A 203 -1.46 -26.50 6.19
CA ASN A 203 -2.27 -25.62 6.99
C ASN A 203 -1.75 -24.18 6.92
N LEU A 204 -2.30 -23.40 5.99
CA LEU A 204 -1.97 -21.98 5.74
C LEU A 204 -2.04 -21.11 7.00
N PHE A 205 -3.00 -21.41 7.88
CA PHE A 205 -3.22 -20.61 9.09
C PHE A 205 -2.25 -20.97 10.21
N ARG A 206 -1.86 -22.25 10.33
CA ARG A 206 -0.94 -22.69 11.37
C ARG A 206 0.45 -22.06 11.22
N ALA A 207 0.98 -22.05 10.00
CA ALA A 207 2.28 -21.44 9.72
C ALA A 207 2.28 -19.93 10.03
N SER A 208 1.23 -19.23 9.64
CA SER A 208 1.06 -17.79 9.97
C SER A 208 0.91 -17.59 11.47
N TRP A 209 0.16 -18.45 12.16
CA TRP A 209 -0.06 -18.37 13.60
C TRP A 209 1.21 -18.55 14.42
N ASP A 210 2.07 -19.50 14.06
CA ASP A 210 3.34 -19.75 14.75
C ASP A 210 4.29 -18.53 14.62
N VAL A 211 4.31 -17.89 13.46
CA VAL A 211 5.07 -16.65 13.24
C VAL A 211 4.51 -15.50 14.09
N LEU A 212 3.19 -15.32 14.12
CA LEU A 212 2.54 -14.30 14.94
C LEU A 212 2.79 -14.54 16.44
N LYS A 213 2.63 -15.79 16.91
CA LYS A 213 2.84 -16.16 18.31
C LYS A 213 4.25 -15.84 18.79
N SER A 214 5.27 -15.98 17.95
CA SER A 214 6.65 -15.66 18.31
C SER A 214 6.84 -14.17 18.59
N VAL A 215 6.18 -13.29 17.82
CA VAL A 215 6.29 -11.83 17.96
C VAL A 215 5.41 -11.31 19.10
N PHE A 216 4.19 -11.82 19.22
CA PHE A 216 3.26 -11.37 20.28
C PHE A 216 3.63 -11.81 21.72
N ARG A 217 4.69 -12.63 21.88
CA ARG A 217 5.28 -12.92 23.19
C ARG A 217 6.17 -11.78 23.71
N ASP A 218 6.71 -10.96 22.82
CA ASP A 218 7.51 -9.79 23.19
C ASP A 218 6.66 -8.51 23.13
N GLY A 219 6.54 -7.82 24.25
CA GLY A 219 5.71 -6.60 24.35
C GLY A 219 6.22 -5.47 23.46
N ILE A 220 7.54 -5.31 23.29
CA ILE A 220 8.12 -4.24 22.47
C ILE A 220 7.86 -4.54 20.99
N LEU A 221 8.11 -5.76 20.55
CA LEU A 221 7.83 -6.19 19.18
C LEU A 221 6.33 -6.05 18.86
N THR A 222 5.46 -6.42 19.81
CA THR A 222 4.00 -6.25 19.68
C THR A 222 3.62 -4.79 19.46
N HIS A 223 4.15 -3.85 20.27
CA HIS A 223 3.89 -2.43 20.07
C HIS A 223 4.37 -1.93 18.72
N CYS A 224 5.57 -2.35 18.28
CA CYS A 224 6.10 -1.97 16.97
C CYS A 224 5.22 -2.46 15.83
N VAL A 225 4.84 -3.75 15.85
CA VAL A 225 4.00 -4.36 14.81
C VAL A 225 2.63 -3.70 14.74
N LEU A 226 1.95 -3.51 15.88
CA LEU A 226 0.62 -2.88 15.90
C LEU A 226 0.69 -1.40 15.50
N GLY A 227 1.73 -0.66 15.93
CA GLY A 227 1.94 0.73 15.49
C GLY A 227 2.17 0.85 13.98
N LEU A 228 2.99 -0.03 13.39
CA LEU A 228 3.23 -0.09 11.95
C LEU A 228 1.98 -0.52 11.18
N SER A 229 1.22 -1.47 11.73
CA SER A 229 -0.04 -1.91 11.12
C SER A 229 -1.07 -0.80 11.10
N THR A 230 -1.14 0.03 12.13
CA THR A 230 -1.99 1.23 12.13
C THR A 230 -1.56 2.22 11.04
N PHE A 231 -0.23 2.44 10.85
CA PHE A 231 0.27 3.28 9.75
C PHE A 231 -0.24 2.81 8.39
N TRP A 232 -0.03 1.53 8.08
CA TRP A 232 -0.43 0.99 6.79
C TRP A 232 -1.95 0.97 6.60
N MET A 233 -2.70 0.67 7.66
CA MET A 233 -4.16 0.71 7.64
C MET A 233 -4.68 2.12 7.37
N THR A 234 -4.23 3.12 8.14
CA THR A 234 -4.69 4.50 7.97
C THR A 234 -4.26 5.09 6.63
N ALA A 235 -3.03 4.82 6.18
CA ALA A 235 -2.57 5.21 4.86
C ALA A 235 -3.44 4.61 3.74
N ALA A 236 -3.81 3.33 3.86
CA ALA A 236 -4.70 2.66 2.91
C ALA A 236 -6.11 3.26 2.91
N LEU A 237 -6.64 3.66 4.08
CA LEU A 237 -7.93 4.33 4.19
C LEU A 237 -7.90 5.71 3.52
N TYR A 238 -6.87 6.54 3.77
CA TYR A 238 -6.72 7.82 3.08
C TYR A 238 -6.71 7.65 1.57
N VAL A 239 -5.84 6.77 1.09
CA VAL A 239 -5.67 6.51 -0.34
C VAL A 239 -6.98 6.02 -1.00
N SER A 240 -7.75 5.17 -0.32
CA SER A 240 -9.03 4.67 -0.83
C SER A 240 -10.13 5.73 -0.85
N LEU A 241 -10.04 6.71 0.06
CA LEU A 241 -11.03 7.79 0.18
C LEU A 241 -10.79 8.90 -0.85
N LEU A 242 -9.56 9.13 -1.32
CA LEU A 242 -9.20 10.30 -2.11
C LEU A 242 -10.07 10.51 -3.35
N ALA A 243 -10.42 9.43 -4.07
CA ALA A 243 -11.23 9.54 -5.28
C ALA A 243 -12.65 10.04 -4.99
N GLY A 244 -13.32 9.45 -3.99
CA GLY A 244 -14.63 9.89 -3.54
C GLY A 244 -14.60 11.27 -2.90
N PHE A 245 -13.58 11.56 -2.10
CA PHE A 245 -13.39 12.88 -1.49
C PHE A 245 -13.26 13.98 -2.56
N CYS A 246 -12.45 13.76 -3.60
CA CYS A 246 -12.31 14.71 -4.69
C CYS A 246 -13.63 14.92 -5.44
N LYS A 247 -14.39 13.83 -5.71
CA LYS A 247 -15.65 13.92 -6.44
C LYS A 247 -16.78 14.50 -5.59
N ASP A 248 -17.04 13.90 -4.44
CA ASP A 248 -18.27 14.09 -3.67
C ASP A 248 -18.23 15.35 -2.78
N ILE A 249 -17.01 15.76 -2.36
CA ILE A 249 -16.83 16.90 -1.46
C ILE A 249 -16.27 18.10 -2.21
N LEU A 250 -15.22 17.90 -3.02
CA LEU A 250 -14.59 19.00 -3.74
C LEU A 250 -15.23 19.26 -5.09
N HIS A 251 -16.15 18.41 -5.56
CA HIS A 251 -16.73 18.45 -6.89
C HIS A 251 -15.67 18.59 -7.98
N ALA A 252 -14.56 17.90 -7.82
CA ALA A 252 -13.36 18.01 -8.65
C ALA A 252 -13.36 16.98 -9.78
N GLN A 253 -12.81 17.37 -10.92
CA GLN A 253 -12.49 16.43 -11.98
C GLN A 253 -11.50 15.37 -11.49
N PRO A 254 -11.54 14.13 -12.05
CA PRO A 254 -10.72 13.00 -11.58
C PRO A 254 -9.20 13.25 -11.66
N HIS A 255 -8.76 14.24 -12.44
CA HIS A 255 -7.35 14.63 -12.57
C HIS A 255 -6.74 15.24 -11.29
N LEU A 256 -7.55 15.65 -10.30
CA LEU A 256 -7.06 16.10 -8.98
C LEU A 256 -6.55 14.92 -8.13
N VAL A 257 -7.13 13.74 -8.28
CA VAL A 257 -6.80 12.56 -7.47
C VAL A 257 -5.31 12.19 -7.54
N PRO A 258 -4.66 12.06 -8.73
CA PRO A 258 -3.23 11.78 -8.81
C PRO A 258 -2.37 12.87 -8.17
N ILE A 259 -2.79 14.13 -8.17
CA ILE A 259 -2.08 15.23 -7.50
C ILE A 259 -2.09 15.00 -5.99
N PHE A 260 -3.23 14.66 -5.40
CA PHE A 260 -3.34 14.35 -3.98
C PHE A 260 -2.52 13.10 -3.59
N TYR A 261 -2.44 12.10 -4.46
CA TYR A 261 -1.52 10.96 -4.28
C TYR A 261 -0.06 11.38 -4.21
N LEU A 262 0.36 12.28 -5.10
CA LEU A 262 1.72 12.81 -5.11
C LEU A 262 2.01 13.64 -3.86
N LEU A 263 1.08 14.49 -3.43
CA LEU A 263 1.19 15.29 -2.21
C LEU A 263 1.31 14.39 -0.96
N PHE A 264 0.47 13.37 -0.85
CA PHE A 264 0.53 12.40 0.23
C PHE A 264 1.88 11.66 0.25
N SER A 265 2.34 11.18 -0.90
CA SER A 265 3.62 10.47 -1.03
C SER A 265 4.80 11.36 -0.70
N ALA A 266 4.78 12.61 -1.16
CA ALA A 266 5.79 13.62 -0.83
C ALA A 266 5.81 13.91 0.68
N GLY A 267 4.65 14.02 1.32
CA GLY A 267 4.52 14.16 2.77
C GLY A 267 5.22 13.02 3.52
N VAL A 268 4.90 11.76 3.18
CA VAL A 268 5.55 10.58 3.80
C VAL A 268 7.08 10.63 3.63
N ALA A 269 7.56 11.00 2.44
CA ALA A 269 9.00 11.10 2.18
C ALA A 269 9.65 12.20 3.03
N ILE A 270 9.05 13.39 3.08
CA ILE A 270 9.52 14.52 3.91
C ILE A 270 9.58 14.10 5.39
N GLY A 271 8.54 13.49 5.92
CA GLY A 271 8.49 13.03 7.30
C GLY A 271 9.57 11.99 7.62
N SER A 272 9.81 11.06 6.71
CA SER A 272 10.86 10.04 6.85
C SER A 272 12.26 10.66 6.88
N VAL A 273 12.54 11.64 6.01
CA VAL A 273 13.81 12.38 5.98
C VAL A 273 13.98 13.25 7.24
N LEU A 274 12.92 13.91 7.69
CA LEU A 274 12.94 14.69 8.94
C LEU A 274 13.25 13.80 10.15
N CYS A 275 12.62 12.63 10.24
CA CYS A 275 12.91 11.67 11.29
C CYS A 275 14.39 11.26 11.30
N GLN A 276 14.96 10.96 10.13
CA GLN A 276 16.37 10.59 10.00
C GLN A 276 17.30 11.75 10.39
N THR A 277 17.00 12.96 9.95
CA THR A 277 17.79 14.17 10.24
C THR A 277 17.79 14.50 11.74
N ILE A 278 16.63 14.39 12.40
CA ILE A 278 16.51 14.60 13.84
C ILE A 278 17.18 13.46 14.59
N GLY A 279 17.02 12.20 14.14
CA GLY A 279 17.57 10.99 14.75
C GLY A 279 19.09 10.97 14.83
N ASN A 280 19.76 11.62 13.88
CA ASN A 280 21.21 11.80 13.92
C ASN A 280 21.69 12.69 15.09
N ARG A 281 20.81 13.51 15.65
CA ARG A 281 21.14 14.47 16.72
C ARG A 281 20.46 14.15 18.06
N ARG A 282 19.25 13.61 18.05
CA ARG A 282 18.41 13.39 19.25
C ARG A 282 17.71 12.03 19.20
N PRO A 283 17.33 11.44 20.36
CA PRO A 283 16.49 10.26 20.39
C PRO A 283 15.13 10.54 19.72
N VAL A 284 14.70 9.68 18.78
CA VAL A 284 13.44 9.86 18.02
C VAL A 284 12.25 9.09 18.63
N MET A 285 12.49 8.05 19.42
CA MET A 285 11.41 7.28 20.05
C MET A 285 10.44 8.12 20.90
N PRO A 286 10.90 9.12 21.68
CA PRO A 286 10.00 10.00 22.42
C PRO A 286 9.08 10.85 21.53
N LEU A 287 9.41 11.01 20.26
CA LEU A 287 8.66 11.82 19.30
C LEU A 287 7.61 11.02 18.50
N VAL A 288 7.58 9.69 18.65
CA VAL A 288 6.64 8.79 17.94
C VAL A 288 5.19 9.13 18.32
N SER A 289 4.86 9.13 19.61
CA SER A 289 3.50 9.47 20.08
C SER A 289 3.09 10.91 19.76
N PRO A 290 3.93 11.94 19.99
CA PRO A 290 3.64 13.30 19.53
C PRO A 290 3.38 13.42 18.02
N ALA A 291 4.12 12.71 17.18
CA ALA A 291 3.87 12.69 15.74
C ALA A 291 2.49 12.11 15.37
N LEU A 292 2.07 11.04 16.07
CA LEU A 292 0.73 10.48 15.91
C LEU A 292 -0.39 11.42 16.40
N VAL A 293 -0.16 12.16 17.49
CA VAL A 293 -1.10 13.19 17.95
C VAL A 293 -1.22 14.31 16.92
N LEU A 294 -0.10 14.79 16.36
CA LEU A 294 -0.11 15.78 15.28
C LEU A 294 -0.81 15.23 14.04
N MET A 295 -0.58 13.97 13.67
CA MET A 295 -1.29 13.32 12.58
C MET A 295 -2.80 13.30 12.83
N ALA A 296 -3.24 13.01 14.04
CA ALA A 296 -4.65 13.05 14.41
C ALA A 296 -5.21 14.49 14.33
N ILE A 297 -4.46 15.50 14.76
CA ILE A 297 -4.86 16.91 14.68
C ILE A 297 -5.04 17.34 13.22
N PHE A 298 -4.06 17.11 12.33
CA PHE A 298 -4.18 17.45 10.92
C PHE A 298 -5.28 16.68 10.22
N THR A 299 -5.52 15.42 10.59
CA THR A 299 -6.66 14.64 10.08
C THR A 299 -7.99 15.24 10.52
N PHE A 300 -8.06 15.73 11.75
CA PHE A 300 -9.26 16.36 12.28
C PHE A 300 -9.45 17.77 11.69
N ASP A 301 -8.37 18.50 11.41
CA ASP A 301 -8.45 19.78 10.68
C ASP A 301 -8.94 19.56 9.25
N LEU A 302 -8.47 18.50 8.59
CA LEU A 302 -8.96 18.09 7.26
C LEU A 302 -10.48 17.81 7.27
N PHE A 303 -11.01 17.22 8.36
CA PHE A 303 -12.47 17.07 8.53
C PHE A 303 -13.17 18.42 8.53
N PHE A 304 -12.68 19.40 9.28
CA PHE A 304 -13.27 20.75 9.30
C PHE A 304 -13.10 21.48 7.97
N ALA A 305 -11.93 21.38 7.35
CA ALA A 305 -11.68 21.97 6.05
C ALA A 305 -12.64 21.40 4.98
N ALA A 306 -12.86 20.09 5.00
CA ALA A 306 -13.82 19.42 4.11
C ALA A 306 -15.27 19.84 4.39
N ARG A 307 -15.66 19.94 5.66
CA ARG A 307 -17.01 20.32 6.06
C ARG A 307 -17.32 21.79 5.79
N SER A 308 -16.30 22.66 5.82
CA SER A 308 -16.42 24.08 5.50
C SER A 308 -16.26 24.37 3.99
N TRP A 309 -16.12 23.34 3.16
CA TRP A 309 -16.06 23.52 1.71
C TRP A 309 -17.37 24.06 1.17
N SER A 310 -17.34 25.21 0.54
CA SER A 310 -18.52 25.97 0.10
C SER A 310 -18.63 26.10 -1.41
N LEU A 311 -17.61 25.65 -2.16
CA LEU A 311 -17.64 25.71 -3.61
C LEU A 311 -18.49 24.56 -4.14
N VAL A 312 -19.69 24.88 -4.62
CA VAL A 312 -20.62 23.95 -5.20
C VAL A 312 -20.90 24.41 -6.63
N PRO A 313 -20.89 23.53 -7.64
CA PRO A 313 -21.20 23.93 -9.01
C PRO A 313 -22.69 24.21 -9.15
N ASP A 314 -23.04 25.16 -10.07
CA ASP A 314 -24.43 25.50 -10.38
C ASP A 314 -25.18 24.30 -11.01
N ASP A 315 -24.50 23.52 -11.83
CA ASP A 315 -24.99 22.26 -12.40
C ASP A 315 -24.51 21.10 -11.53
N PRO A 316 -25.43 20.27 -10.97
CA PRO A 316 -25.07 19.13 -10.11
C PRO A 316 -24.13 18.11 -10.76
N ASP A 317 -24.14 18.01 -12.09
CA ASP A 317 -23.28 17.10 -12.85
C ASP A 317 -21.92 17.73 -13.25
N ALA A 318 -21.75 19.03 -13.04
CA ALA A 318 -20.50 19.74 -13.35
C ALA A 318 -19.42 19.44 -12.31
N LEU A 319 -18.17 19.35 -12.78
CA LEU A 319 -16.99 19.15 -11.93
C LEU A 319 -15.98 20.27 -12.21
N PHE A 320 -15.48 20.87 -11.16
CA PHE A 320 -14.47 21.92 -11.25
C PHE A 320 -13.15 21.39 -11.80
N SER A 321 -12.54 22.16 -12.69
CA SER A 321 -11.20 21.96 -13.16
C SER A 321 -10.18 22.29 -12.07
N ILE A 322 -8.97 21.79 -12.20
CA ILE A 322 -7.85 22.12 -11.27
C ILE A 322 -7.59 23.63 -11.26
N ALA A 323 -7.69 24.31 -12.42
CA ALA A 323 -7.46 25.74 -12.54
C ALA A 323 -8.46 26.61 -11.75
N GLU A 324 -9.71 26.14 -11.63
CA GLU A 324 -10.74 26.78 -10.80
C GLU A 324 -10.48 26.53 -9.32
N LEU A 325 -10.18 25.29 -8.95
CA LEU A 325 -9.96 24.87 -7.57
C LEU A 325 -8.74 25.52 -6.92
N VAL A 326 -7.64 25.69 -7.67
CA VAL A 326 -6.39 26.33 -7.18
C VAL A 326 -6.63 27.78 -6.73
N ARG A 327 -7.65 28.44 -7.27
CA ARG A 327 -8.01 29.81 -6.85
C ARG A 327 -8.72 29.85 -5.50
N HIS A 328 -9.21 28.70 -5.01
CA HIS A 328 -9.95 28.65 -3.76
C HIS A 328 -9.01 28.38 -2.56
N PRO A 329 -8.93 29.28 -1.56
CA PRO A 329 -7.99 29.17 -0.44
C PRO A 329 -8.12 27.85 0.36
N SER A 330 -9.35 27.32 0.47
CA SER A 330 -9.60 26.07 1.20
C SER A 330 -8.91 24.85 0.57
N LEU A 331 -8.64 24.85 -0.76
CA LEU A 331 -7.87 23.78 -1.40
C LEU A 331 -6.45 23.71 -0.86
N TRP A 332 -5.83 24.87 -0.64
CA TRP A 332 -4.46 24.94 -0.11
C TRP A 332 -4.38 24.44 1.33
N ARG A 333 -5.41 24.74 2.16
CA ARG A 333 -5.53 24.18 3.52
C ARG A 333 -5.64 22.66 3.48
N ILE A 334 -6.55 22.10 2.68
CA ILE A 334 -6.73 20.67 2.48
C ILE A 334 -5.42 20.00 2.00
N SER A 335 -4.75 20.64 1.03
CA SER A 335 -3.47 20.14 0.49
C SER A 335 -2.36 20.17 1.55
N ALA A 336 -2.30 21.21 2.36
CA ALA A 336 -1.32 21.32 3.45
C ALA A 336 -1.57 20.27 4.54
N ASP A 337 -2.82 20.07 4.95
CA ASP A 337 -3.19 19.05 5.93
C ASP A 337 -2.82 17.66 5.42
N LEU A 338 -3.09 17.37 4.14
CA LEU A 338 -2.74 16.09 3.53
C LEU A 338 -1.23 15.83 3.55
N VAL A 339 -0.40 16.83 3.24
CA VAL A 339 1.06 16.73 3.30
C VAL A 339 1.54 16.57 4.75
N LEU A 340 1.00 17.35 5.68
CA LEU A 340 1.42 17.37 7.09
C LEU A 340 1.05 16.08 7.81
N LEU A 341 -0.17 15.56 7.64
CA LEU A 341 -0.58 14.29 8.23
C LEU A 341 0.26 13.12 7.66
N ALA A 342 0.56 13.15 6.35
CA ALA A 342 1.40 12.14 5.71
C ALA A 342 2.87 12.23 6.20
N ALA A 343 3.39 13.45 6.42
CA ALA A 343 4.71 13.66 6.99
C ALA A 343 4.79 13.12 8.44
N CYS A 344 3.77 13.33 9.25
CA CYS A 344 3.70 12.73 10.58
C CYS A 344 3.71 11.20 10.50
N GLY A 345 2.98 10.62 9.53
CA GLY A 345 2.97 9.18 9.25
C GLY A 345 4.35 8.63 8.90
N GLY A 346 5.03 9.26 7.95
CA GLY A 346 6.41 8.92 7.57
C GLY A 346 7.39 9.06 8.75
N PHE A 347 7.23 10.11 9.55
CA PHE A 347 8.08 10.37 10.70
C PHE A 347 7.97 9.26 11.76
N TYR A 348 6.76 8.83 12.17
CA TYR A 348 6.63 7.86 13.24
C TYR A 348 6.89 6.41 12.80
N SER A 349 6.66 6.07 11.53
CA SER A 349 6.84 4.71 11.03
C SER A 349 8.32 4.30 10.95
N VAL A 350 9.22 5.25 10.65
CA VAL A 350 10.67 4.98 10.52
C VAL A 350 11.29 4.45 11.81
N PRO A 351 11.14 5.09 12.99
CA PRO A 351 11.75 4.59 14.21
C PRO A 351 11.12 3.28 14.70
N LEU A 352 9.82 3.04 14.44
CA LEU A 352 9.20 1.76 14.77
C LEU A 352 9.76 0.61 13.93
N ASN A 353 9.98 0.81 12.62
CA ASN A 353 10.66 -0.17 11.78
C ASN A 353 12.09 -0.45 12.25
N ALA A 354 12.83 0.60 12.61
CA ALA A 354 14.19 0.46 13.13
C ALA A 354 14.21 -0.29 14.47
N LEU A 355 13.27 0.01 15.37
CA LEU A 355 13.16 -0.65 16.67
C LEU A 355 12.76 -2.12 16.52
N LEU A 356 11.81 -2.43 15.61
CA LEU A 356 11.41 -3.79 15.29
C LEU A 356 12.61 -4.64 14.85
N GLN A 357 13.43 -4.11 13.92
CA GLN A 357 14.62 -4.82 13.42
C GLN A 357 15.74 -4.93 14.47
N HIS A 358 15.89 -3.94 15.34
CA HIS A 358 16.93 -3.93 16.37
C HIS A 358 16.62 -4.86 17.55
N LYS A 359 15.34 -4.95 17.95
CA LYS A 359 14.90 -5.77 19.10
C LYS A 359 14.65 -7.23 18.74
N ALA A 360 14.39 -7.53 17.48
CA ALA A 360 14.31 -8.92 17.04
C ALA A 360 15.70 -9.58 17.10
N ASP A 361 15.76 -10.80 17.65
CA ASP A 361 16.98 -11.59 17.60
C ASP A 361 17.48 -11.70 16.15
N PRO A 362 18.81 -11.66 15.90
CA PRO A 362 19.35 -11.71 14.53
C PRO A 362 18.81 -12.87 13.68
N GLU A 363 18.57 -14.03 14.28
CA GLU A 363 18.00 -15.22 13.64
C GLU A 363 16.46 -15.10 13.42
N GLN A 364 15.80 -14.15 14.08
CA GLN A 364 14.34 -13.99 14.06
C GLN A 364 13.87 -12.70 13.35
N VAL A 365 14.79 -11.84 12.88
CA VAL A 365 14.44 -10.59 12.18
C VAL A 365 13.51 -10.86 11.00
N ALA A 366 13.79 -11.89 10.21
CA ALA A 366 12.94 -12.26 9.06
C ALA A 366 11.52 -12.66 9.51
N ARG A 367 11.40 -13.37 10.64
CA ARG A 367 10.10 -13.74 11.22
C ARG A 367 9.34 -12.53 11.74
N ALA A 368 10.03 -11.58 12.39
CA ALA A 368 9.42 -10.33 12.86
C ALA A 368 8.88 -9.48 11.69
N ILE A 369 9.63 -9.40 10.59
CA ILE A 369 9.18 -8.72 9.36
C ILE A 369 8.00 -9.46 8.73
N ALA A 370 8.03 -10.78 8.67
CA ALA A 370 6.91 -11.58 8.15
C ALA A 370 5.65 -11.41 9.01
N ALA A 371 5.76 -11.44 10.34
CA ALA A 371 4.66 -11.14 11.25
C ALA A 371 4.09 -9.73 11.01
N ASN A 372 4.97 -8.75 10.91
CA ASN A 372 4.56 -7.37 10.61
C ASN A 372 3.76 -7.28 9.30
N ASN A 373 4.21 -7.94 8.23
CA ASN A 373 3.50 -7.96 6.95
C ASN A 373 2.13 -8.64 7.05
N ILE A 374 2.02 -9.75 7.79
CA ILE A 374 0.76 -10.45 8.01
C ILE A 374 -0.22 -9.54 8.77
N VAL A 375 0.23 -8.92 9.88
CA VAL A 375 -0.63 -8.03 10.69
C VAL A 375 -1.01 -6.77 9.93
N ASN A 376 -0.08 -6.17 9.16
CA ASN A 376 -0.36 -5.02 8.30
C ASN A 376 -1.47 -5.34 7.30
N SER A 377 -1.36 -6.46 6.59
CA SER A 377 -2.34 -6.86 5.58
C SER A 377 -3.72 -7.14 6.19
N PHE A 378 -3.74 -7.80 7.35
CA PHE A 378 -4.96 -8.04 8.10
C PHE A 378 -5.59 -6.74 8.60
N ALA A 379 -4.79 -5.83 9.16
CA ALA A 379 -5.27 -4.53 9.65
C ALA A 379 -5.84 -3.69 8.49
N ILE A 380 -5.17 -3.65 7.32
CA ILE A 380 -5.67 -2.96 6.14
C ILE A 380 -7.01 -3.55 5.69
N ALA A 381 -7.10 -4.87 5.56
CA ALA A 381 -8.33 -5.54 5.13
C ALA A 381 -9.48 -5.31 6.13
N LEU A 382 -9.21 -5.47 7.43
CA LEU A 382 -10.19 -5.23 8.49
C LEU A 382 -10.65 -3.78 8.52
N GLY A 383 -9.72 -2.82 8.50
CA GLY A 383 -10.03 -1.39 8.48
C GLY A 383 -10.86 -0.98 7.27
N ALA A 384 -10.48 -1.49 6.09
CA ALA A 384 -11.22 -1.23 4.84
C ALA A 384 -12.65 -1.79 4.88
N VAL A 385 -12.82 -3.05 5.31
CA VAL A 385 -14.15 -3.69 5.41
C VAL A 385 -15.01 -3.01 6.49
N ALA A 386 -14.42 -2.71 7.65
CA ALA A 386 -15.15 -2.02 8.72
C ALA A 386 -15.62 -0.62 8.26
N THR A 387 -14.75 0.15 7.62
CA THR A 387 -15.12 1.48 7.08
C THR A 387 -16.20 1.35 6.00
N ALA A 388 -16.06 0.40 5.08
CA ALA A 388 -17.08 0.12 4.06
C ALA A 388 -18.45 -0.20 4.67
N GLN A 389 -18.48 -1.03 5.73
CA GLN A 389 -19.74 -1.39 6.41
C GLN A 389 -20.37 -0.20 7.15
N LEU A 390 -19.55 0.65 7.78
CA LEU A 390 -20.03 1.86 8.47
C LEU A 390 -20.64 2.84 7.46
N MET A 391 -20.02 3.00 6.28
CA MET A 391 -20.54 3.84 5.20
C MET A 391 -21.80 3.24 4.59
N ALA A 392 -21.81 1.96 4.24
CA ALA A 392 -22.96 1.28 3.63
C ALA A 392 -24.21 1.29 4.53
N ARG A 393 -24.01 1.37 5.87
CA ARG A 393 -25.13 1.51 6.84
C ARG A 393 -25.51 2.97 7.11
N GLY A 394 -24.89 3.94 6.45
CA GLY A 394 -25.13 5.37 6.68
C GLY A 394 -24.70 5.89 8.06
N ILE A 395 -23.86 5.14 8.79
CA ILE A 395 -23.36 5.54 10.12
C ILE A 395 -22.35 6.67 9.99
N ILE A 396 -21.48 6.59 8.96
CA ILE A 396 -20.49 7.62 8.62
C ILE A 396 -20.57 7.92 7.13
N GLY A 397 -20.49 9.20 6.76
CA GLY A 397 -20.29 9.63 5.37
C GLY A 397 -18.81 9.81 5.04
N THR A 398 -18.52 10.22 3.81
CA THR A 398 -17.15 10.43 3.28
C THR A 398 -16.27 11.25 4.23
N VAL A 399 -16.78 12.38 4.73
CA VAL A 399 -16.01 13.26 5.65
C VAL A 399 -15.85 12.64 7.04
N GLY A 400 -16.82 11.83 7.48
CA GLY A 400 -16.80 11.14 8.78
C GLY A 400 -15.66 10.12 8.92
N VAL A 401 -15.14 9.60 7.80
CA VAL A 401 -13.97 8.70 7.80
C VAL A 401 -12.74 9.40 8.37
N PHE A 402 -12.56 10.71 8.17
CA PHE A 402 -11.45 11.46 8.76
C PHE A 402 -11.51 11.45 10.30
N VAL A 403 -12.71 11.56 10.88
CA VAL A 403 -12.89 11.50 12.34
C VAL A 403 -12.52 10.11 12.87
N LEU A 404 -12.95 9.05 12.17
CA LEU A 404 -12.59 7.67 12.52
C LEU A 404 -11.07 7.49 12.51
N VAL A 405 -10.41 7.93 11.44
CA VAL A 405 -8.94 7.80 11.29
C VAL A 405 -8.20 8.66 12.33
N ALA A 406 -8.66 9.87 12.62
CA ALA A 406 -8.10 10.71 13.67
C ALA A 406 -8.19 10.03 15.04
N ALA A 407 -9.33 9.44 15.37
CA ALA A 407 -9.51 8.69 16.62
C ALA A 407 -8.57 7.48 16.69
N VAL A 408 -8.43 6.71 15.63
CA VAL A 408 -7.49 5.57 15.56
C VAL A 408 -6.04 6.03 15.76
N ASN A 409 -5.61 7.11 15.11
CA ASN A 409 -4.26 7.66 15.27
C ASN A 409 -4.01 8.14 16.71
N PHE A 410 -5.00 8.79 17.32
CA PHE A 410 -4.91 9.26 18.71
C PHE A 410 -4.81 8.08 19.69
N LEU A 411 -5.65 7.06 19.55
CA LEU A 411 -5.59 5.84 20.38
C LEU A 411 -4.26 5.11 20.21
N THR A 412 -3.73 5.06 18.98
CA THR A 412 -2.41 4.48 18.72
C THR A 412 -1.30 5.31 19.38
N ALA A 413 -1.41 6.63 19.40
CA ALA A 413 -0.46 7.49 20.13
C ALA A 413 -0.41 7.15 21.62
N LEU A 414 -1.56 6.92 22.25
CA LEU A 414 -1.65 6.48 23.65
C LEU A 414 -1.07 5.08 23.84
N TYR A 415 -1.39 4.16 22.95
CA TYR A 415 -0.90 2.77 22.99
C TYR A 415 0.63 2.69 22.88
N LEU A 416 1.27 3.57 22.13
CA LEU A 416 2.72 3.58 21.91
C LEU A 416 3.52 4.39 22.95
N LEU A 417 2.87 5.01 23.95
CA LEU A 417 3.54 5.75 25.03
C LEU A 417 4.63 4.94 25.75
N PRO A 418 4.47 3.62 26.03
CA PRO A 418 5.52 2.83 26.68
C PRO A 418 6.84 2.82 25.93
N LEU A 419 6.81 2.88 24.57
CA LEU A 419 8.02 2.88 23.73
C LEU A 419 8.85 4.16 23.85
N ARG A 420 8.36 5.21 24.50
CA ARG A 420 9.10 6.47 24.70
C ARG A 420 10.45 6.28 25.42
N LYS A 421 10.57 5.25 26.23
CA LYS A 421 11.79 4.94 27.00
C LYS A 421 12.82 4.16 26.19
N GLU A 422 12.42 3.58 25.05
CA GLU A 422 13.32 2.78 24.22
C GLU A 422 14.35 3.66 23.49
N ARG A 423 15.53 3.10 23.29
CA ARG A 423 16.63 3.78 22.59
C ARG A 423 17.05 2.96 21.38
N LEU A 424 17.15 3.62 20.25
CA LEU A 424 17.84 3.06 19.08
C LEU A 424 19.34 3.28 19.20
N PRO A 425 20.19 2.32 18.75
CA PRO A 425 21.62 2.52 18.71
C PRO A 425 21.95 3.74 17.85
N ARG A 426 22.82 4.60 18.34
CA ARG A 426 23.40 5.69 17.54
C ARG A 426 24.53 5.11 16.72
N LYS A 427 24.51 5.34 15.41
CA LYS A 427 25.65 5.08 14.52
C LYS A 427 26.78 6.04 14.81
#